data_0e2efdea38db69e99e617f5e1caa91a7
#
_entry.id   0e2efdea38db69e99e617f5e1caa91a7
#
_cell.length_a   1.000
_cell.length_b   1.000
_cell.length_c   1.000
_cell.angle_alpha   90.00
_cell.angle_beta   90.00
_cell.angle_gamma   90.00
#
_symmetry.space_group_name_H-M   'P 1'
#
loop_
_entity.id
_entity.type
_entity.pdbx_description
1 polymer ?
#
loop_
_entity_poly.entity_id
_entity_poly.type
_entity_poly.pdbx_seq_one_letter_code
_entity_poly.pdbx_strand_id
1 'polypeptide(L)'
;YTYRLPLFRMLKDAGVNFDFVGSRQQGLKGDFEWPRIDGEPFDTDHEGVYGIRTAKALARLPEAMKKWDETPDIAIIHLGTNDLKSPETFHEDVIVPQRDIVGLLRRGNPEVVVLLSHLHWPSGPAGNLRERVEALAAGLDSDLSPVRTVSYQDGFETKPGTDLLDGAHPGPSGSEKMARAYFEAMQPWLPEE
;
A
#
# COMPACT_ATOMS: atom_id res chain seq x y z
N TYR A 1 9.02 5.74 -10.25
CA TYR A 1 7.95 4.80 -10.56
C TYR A 1 7.05 4.58 -9.35
N THR A 2 5.83 4.14 -9.57
CA THR A 2 4.86 3.82 -8.53
C THR A 2 3.83 2.83 -9.07
N TYR A 3 3.38 1.90 -8.24
CA TYR A 3 2.29 0.96 -8.58
C TYR A 3 0.93 1.67 -8.76
N ARG A 4 0.77 2.89 -8.23
CA ARG A 4 -0.50 3.63 -8.35
C ARG A 4 -0.89 3.93 -9.79
N LEU A 5 0.07 4.26 -10.66
CA LEU A 5 -0.22 4.55 -12.06
C LEU A 5 -0.76 3.33 -12.84
N PRO A 6 -0.10 2.15 -12.83
CA PRO A 6 -0.71 0.97 -13.44
C PRO A 6 -2.00 0.52 -12.74
N LEU A 7 -2.13 0.67 -11.42
CA LEU A 7 -3.38 0.39 -10.70
C LEU A 7 -4.51 1.31 -11.18
N PHE A 8 -4.25 2.61 -11.35
CA PHE A 8 -5.20 3.58 -11.90
C PHE A 8 -5.72 3.13 -13.27
N ARG A 9 -4.82 2.67 -14.16
CA ARG A 9 -5.23 2.13 -15.47
C ARG A 9 -6.14 0.91 -15.33
N MET A 10 -5.76 -0.06 -14.50
CA MET A 10 -6.54 -1.27 -14.29
C MET A 10 -7.95 -0.98 -13.77
N LEU A 11 -8.09 -0.03 -12.85
CA LEU A 11 -9.39 0.42 -12.32
C LEU A 11 -10.23 1.11 -13.42
N LYS A 12 -9.61 1.99 -14.22
CA LYS A 12 -10.27 2.63 -15.37
C LYS A 12 -10.72 1.62 -16.41
N ASP A 13 -9.84 0.69 -16.80
CA ASP A 13 -10.13 -0.36 -17.78
C ASP A 13 -11.26 -1.29 -17.31
N ALA A 14 -11.43 -1.45 -16.00
CA ALA A 14 -12.52 -2.20 -15.38
C ALA A 14 -13.81 -1.38 -15.20
N GLY A 15 -13.86 -0.13 -15.67
CA GLY A 15 -15.06 0.73 -15.55
C GLY A 15 -15.35 1.23 -14.13
N VAL A 16 -14.43 1.03 -13.19
CA VAL A 16 -14.62 1.42 -11.78
C VAL A 16 -14.59 2.96 -11.66
N ASN A 17 -15.59 3.52 -11.00
CA ASN A 17 -15.53 4.91 -10.54
C ASN A 17 -14.81 4.95 -9.20
N PHE A 18 -13.66 5.64 -9.13
CA PHE A 18 -12.80 5.70 -7.96
C PHE A 18 -12.07 7.03 -7.84
N ASP A 19 -11.59 7.31 -6.65
CA ASP A 19 -10.72 8.43 -6.31
C ASP A 19 -9.56 7.93 -5.44
N PHE A 20 -8.35 8.43 -5.63
CA PHE A 20 -7.24 8.16 -4.73
C PHE A 20 -7.20 9.19 -3.62
N VAL A 21 -7.22 8.74 -2.39
CA VAL A 21 -7.27 9.60 -1.21
C VAL A 21 -5.86 9.80 -0.63
N GLY A 22 -5.53 11.05 -0.28
CA GLY A 22 -4.26 11.35 0.38
C GLY A 22 -4.02 12.83 0.62
N SER A 23 -3.10 13.13 1.51
CA SER A 23 -2.68 14.51 1.82
C SER A 23 -1.48 14.98 0.97
N ARG A 24 -1.03 14.16 0.02
CA ARG A 24 0.18 14.38 -0.78
C ARG A 24 -0.09 14.08 -2.25
N GLN A 25 0.53 14.86 -3.12
CA GLN A 25 0.42 14.72 -4.58
C GLN A 25 1.80 14.59 -5.25
N GLN A 26 2.87 14.90 -4.53
CA GLN A 26 4.22 14.98 -5.09
C GLN A 26 5.05 13.73 -4.79
N GLY A 27 5.85 13.30 -5.75
CA GLY A 27 6.87 12.28 -5.57
C GLY A 27 8.12 12.77 -4.82
N LEU A 28 9.09 11.86 -4.60
CA LEU A 28 10.35 12.17 -3.89
C LEU A 28 11.14 13.33 -4.49
N LYS A 29 11.13 13.47 -5.82
CA LYS A 29 11.95 14.46 -6.56
C LYS A 29 11.15 15.69 -7.00
N GLY A 30 10.04 15.99 -6.35
CA GLY A 30 9.19 17.13 -6.69
C GLY A 30 8.16 16.81 -7.77
N ASP A 31 7.82 17.83 -8.54
CA ASP A 31 6.79 17.70 -9.57
C ASP A 31 7.27 16.82 -10.72
N PHE A 32 6.43 15.89 -11.10
CA PHE A 32 6.62 15.00 -12.22
C PHE A 32 5.38 15.09 -13.13
N GLU A 33 5.59 15.28 -14.41
CA GLU A 33 4.51 15.30 -15.38
C GLU A 33 4.05 13.86 -15.64
N TRP A 34 2.89 13.51 -15.09
CA TRP A 34 2.29 12.20 -15.25
C TRP A 34 1.59 12.08 -16.60
N PRO A 35 1.61 10.90 -17.23
CA PRO A 35 0.85 10.68 -18.46
C PRO A 35 -0.65 10.78 -18.18
N ARG A 36 -1.38 11.27 -19.15
CA ARG A 36 -2.84 11.18 -19.14
C ARG A 36 -3.26 9.75 -19.53
N ILE A 37 -4.30 9.25 -18.88
CA ILE A 37 -4.88 7.93 -19.15
C ILE A 37 -6.27 8.18 -19.78
N ASP A 38 -6.46 7.75 -21.03
CA ASP A 38 -7.67 7.96 -21.81
C ASP A 38 -8.15 9.42 -21.84
N GLY A 39 -7.20 10.35 -21.88
CA GLY A 39 -7.47 11.78 -21.86
C GLY A 39 -7.66 12.38 -20.48
N GLU A 40 -7.79 11.58 -19.43
CA GLU A 40 -7.94 12.02 -18.05
C GLU A 40 -6.58 12.18 -17.35
N PRO A 41 -6.41 13.16 -16.45
CA PRO A 41 -5.19 13.26 -15.64
C PRO A 41 -5.11 12.07 -14.69
N PHE A 42 -3.87 11.61 -14.46
CA PHE A 42 -3.62 10.64 -13.39
C PHE A 42 -3.88 11.30 -12.03
N ASP A 43 -4.70 10.66 -11.22
CA ASP A 43 -4.91 11.06 -9.84
C ASP A 43 -3.64 10.80 -9.02
N THR A 44 -3.08 11.85 -8.47
CA THR A 44 -1.78 11.81 -7.78
C THR A 44 -1.88 11.70 -6.27
N ASP A 45 -3.08 11.69 -5.69
CA ASP A 45 -3.28 11.70 -4.25
C ASP A 45 -2.74 10.42 -3.59
N HIS A 46 -2.03 10.59 -2.48
CA HIS A 46 -1.43 9.48 -1.73
C HIS A 46 -0.98 9.90 -0.34
N GLU A 47 -0.68 8.91 0.50
CA GLU A 47 -0.08 9.12 1.83
C GLU A 47 1.37 8.60 1.94
N GLY A 48 1.91 8.02 0.89
CA GLY A 48 3.26 7.46 0.87
C GLY A 48 4.36 8.50 1.14
N VAL A 49 5.30 8.15 2.00
CA VAL A 49 6.48 8.99 2.34
C VAL A 49 7.75 8.16 2.13
N TYR A 50 8.68 8.70 1.35
CA TYR A 50 9.96 8.04 1.10
C TYR A 50 10.74 7.83 2.39
N GLY A 51 11.28 6.62 2.57
CA GLY A 51 12.14 6.28 3.70
C GLY A 51 11.45 6.23 5.07
N ILE A 52 10.12 6.32 5.11
CA ILE A 52 9.39 6.33 6.38
C ILE A 52 9.42 4.96 7.06
N ARG A 53 9.58 4.96 8.38
CA ARG A 53 9.36 3.80 9.24
C ARG A 53 7.90 3.73 9.68
N THR A 54 7.41 2.53 9.99
CA THR A 54 6.01 2.28 10.31
C THR A 54 5.50 3.10 11.49
N ALA A 55 6.25 3.19 12.58
CA ALA A 55 5.87 4.03 13.73
C ALA A 55 5.78 5.52 13.38
N LYS A 56 6.61 6.02 12.46
CA LYS A 56 6.53 7.40 11.99
C LYS A 56 5.34 7.63 11.06
N ALA A 57 4.98 6.64 10.25
CA ALA A 57 3.76 6.70 9.44
C ALA A 57 2.51 6.82 10.34
N LEU A 58 2.40 5.98 11.37
CA LEU A 58 1.34 6.08 12.38
C LEU A 58 1.28 7.46 13.02
N ALA A 59 2.42 8.01 13.47
CA ALA A 59 2.47 9.30 14.15
C ALA A 59 2.01 10.47 13.27
N ARG A 60 2.15 10.37 11.94
CA ARG A 60 1.74 11.41 10.98
C ARG A 60 0.29 11.29 10.55
N LEU A 61 -0.26 10.07 10.56
CA LEU A 61 -1.54 9.74 9.95
C LEU A 61 -2.71 10.59 10.48
N PRO A 62 -2.87 10.86 11.80
CA PRO A 62 -3.98 11.68 12.30
C PRO A 62 -4.04 13.09 11.72
N GLU A 63 -2.88 13.73 11.51
CA GLU A 63 -2.83 15.06 10.89
C GLU A 63 -2.99 15.01 9.38
N ALA A 64 -2.58 13.92 8.74
CA ALA A 64 -2.80 13.70 7.32
C ALA A 64 -4.29 13.49 7.02
N MET A 65 -4.98 12.65 7.79
CA MET A 65 -6.41 12.37 7.65
C MET A 65 -7.29 13.61 7.74
N LYS A 66 -6.88 14.66 8.47
CA LYS A 66 -7.61 15.93 8.50
C LYS A 66 -7.62 16.70 7.18
N LYS A 67 -6.76 16.32 6.25
CA LYS A 67 -6.59 16.96 4.95
C LYS A 67 -7.20 16.14 3.81
N TRP A 68 -7.69 14.96 4.11
CA TRP A 68 -8.36 14.11 3.13
C TRP A 68 -9.75 14.68 2.86
N ASP A 69 -10.15 14.67 1.62
CA ASP A 69 -11.49 15.12 1.22
C ASP A 69 -12.56 14.10 1.63
N GLU A 70 -12.17 12.82 1.66
CA GLU A 70 -13.01 11.71 2.12
C GLU A 70 -12.19 10.60 2.81
N THR A 71 -12.86 9.68 3.50
CA THR A 71 -12.20 8.51 4.09
C THR A 71 -12.17 7.37 3.07
N PRO A 72 -11.07 6.59 2.99
CA PRO A 72 -10.96 5.52 2.02
C PRO A 72 -11.92 4.36 2.30
N ASP A 73 -12.50 3.78 1.25
CA ASP A 73 -13.20 2.49 1.30
C ASP A 73 -12.22 1.32 1.30
N ILE A 74 -11.09 1.47 0.59
CA ILE A 74 -10.03 0.47 0.53
C ILE A 74 -8.68 1.13 0.83
N ALA A 75 -7.94 0.63 1.80
CA ALA A 75 -6.62 1.12 2.18
C ALA A 75 -5.53 0.08 1.91
N ILE A 76 -4.53 0.45 1.11
CA ILE A 76 -3.34 -0.37 0.87
C ILE A 76 -2.22 0.10 1.81
N ILE A 77 -1.72 -0.80 2.67
CA ILE A 77 -0.63 -0.52 3.61
C ILE A 77 0.60 -1.34 3.21
N HIS A 78 1.63 -0.66 2.70
CA HIS A 78 2.93 -1.25 2.36
C HIS A 78 4.03 -0.60 3.21
N LEU A 79 4.19 -1.08 4.42
CA LEU A 79 5.13 -0.54 5.43
C LEU A 79 6.00 -1.66 6.00
N GLY A 80 7.18 -1.28 6.53
CA GLY A 80 8.13 -2.19 7.16
C GLY A 80 9.48 -2.27 6.46
N THR A 81 9.60 -1.86 5.19
CA THR A 81 10.87 -1.88 4.45
C THR A 81 12.01 -1.17 5.20
N ASN A 82 11.72 -0.02 5.80
CA ASN A 82 12.72 0.78 6.52
C ASN A 82 12.93 0.34 7.98
N ASP A 83 12.21 -0.71 8.41
CA ASP A 83 12.30 -1.30 9.74
C ASP A 83 13.09 -2.62 9.74
N LEU A 84 13.47 -3.17 8.56
CA LEU A 84 14.10 -4.48 8.39
C LEU A 84 15.46 -4.65 9.10
N LYS A 85 16.09 -3.55 9.52
CA LYS A 85 17.39 -3.59 10.22
C LYS A 85 17.29 -4.01 11.69
N SER A 86 16.09 -4.05 12.24
CA SER A 86 15.83 -4.33 13.66
C SER A 86 14.73 -5.40 13.81
N PRO A 87 14.98 -6.66 13.39
CA PRO A 87 13.95 -7.72 13.42
C PRO A 87 13.44 -8.03 14.84
N GLU A 88 14.28 -7.81 15.85
CA GLU A 88 13.95 -8.00 17.27
C GLU A 88 12.86 -7.05 17.76
N THR A 89 12.72 -5.87 17.15
CA THR A 89 11.73 -4.87 17.53
C THR A 89 10.53 -4.82 16.57
N PHE A 90 10.36 -5.81 15.66
CA PHE A 90 9.24 -5.80 14.69
C PHE A 90 7.87 -5.71 15.35
N HIS A 91 7.71 -6.30 16.55
CA HIS A 91 6.44 -6.22 17.23
C HIS A 91 6.07 -4.78 17.57
N GLU A 92 6.99 -4.05 18.21
CA GLU A 92 6.80 -2.68 18.67
C GLU A 92 6.87 -1.66 17.54
N ASP A 93 7.79 -1.85 16.59
CA ASP A 93 8.10 -0.87 15.55
C ASP A 93 7.24 -1.01 14.30
N VAL A 94 6.66 -2.19 14.05
CA VAL A 94 5.89 -2.47 12.83
C VAL A 94 4.49 -3.00 13.14
N ILE A 95 4.37 -4.09 13.92
CA ILE A 95 3.09 -4.79 14.09
C ILE A 95 2.10 -3.95 14.90
N VAL A 96 2.51 -3.44 16.05
CA VAL A 96 1.68 -2.55 16.87
C VAL A 96 1.31 -1.28 16.09
N PRO A 97 2.24 -0.57 15.44
CA PRO A 97 1.87 0.57 14.61
C PRO A 97 0.95 0.24 13.43
N GLN A 98 1.11 -0.87 12.74
CA GLN A 98 0.18 -1.26 11.67
C GLN A 98 -1.22 -1.55 12.22
N ARG A 99 -1.34 -2.26 13.36
CA ARG A 99 -2.61 -2.45 14.06
C ARG A 99 -3.28 -1.12 14.37
N ASP A 100 -2.53 -0.17 14.90
CA ASP A 100 -3.03 1.14 15.30
C ASP A 100 -3.41 2.01 14.09
N ILE A 101 -2.71 1.87 12.95
CA ILE A 101 -3.12 2.46 11.66
C ILE A 101 -4.48 1.92 11.23
N VAL A 102 -4.69 0.61 11.26
CA VAL A 102 -5.99 0.01 10.95
C VAL A 102 -7.08 0.56 11.88
N GLY A 103 -6.78 0.68 13.18
CA GLY A 103 -7.69 1.29 14.15
C GLY A 103 -8.02 2.76 13.86
N LEU A 104 -7.06 3.53 13.32
CA LEU A 104 -7.29 4.92 12.88
C LEU A 104 -8.22 4.96 11.66
N LEU A 105 -7.96 4.14 10.66
CA LEU A 105 -8.77 4.05 9.44
C LEU A 105 -10.22 3.68 9.77
N ARG A 106 -10.43 2.67 10.62
CA ARG A 106 -11.76 2.23 11.09
C ARG A 106 -12.53 3.31 11.88
N ARG A 107 -11.84 4.25 12.51
CA ARG A 107 -12.51 5.40 13.13
C ARG A 107 -13.04 6.40 12.10
N GLY A 108 -12.40 6.51 10.95
CA GLY A 108 -12.88 7.32 9.83
C GLY A 108 -13.98 6.62 9.03
N ASN A 109 -13.73 5.35 8.68
CA ASN A 109 -14.68 4.48 7.98
C ASN A 109 -14.70 3.09 8.65
N PRO A 110 -15.77 2.76 9.44
CA PRO A 110 -15.86 1.46 10.12
C PRO A 110 -15.90 0.25 9.19
N GLU A 111 -16.18 0.45 7.90
CA GLU A 111 -16.30 -0.60 6.88
C GLU A 111 -15.04 -0.68 5.99
N VAL A 112 -13.99 0.10 6.27
CA VAL A 112 -12.78 0.14 5.44
C VAL A 112 -12.18 -1.26 5.25
N VAL A 113 -11.95 -1.63 3.99
CA VAL A 113 -11.18 -2.81 3.62
C VAL A 113 -9.68 -2.48 3.71
N VAL A 114 -8.91 -3.31 4.39
CA VAL A 114 -7.47 -3.07 4.55
C VAL A 114 -6.65 -4.17 3.88
N LEU A 115 -5.77 -3.78 2.97
CA LEU A 115 -4.84 -4.64 2.29
C LEU A 115 -3.44 -4.44 2.87
N LEU A 116 -2.97 -5.39 3.70
CA LEU A 116 -1.62 -5.39 4.25
C LEU A 116 -0.67 -6.07 3.28
N SER A 117 0.23 -5.30 2.69
CA SER A 117 1.13 -5.79 1.65
C SER A 117 2.37 -6.45 2.23
N HIS A 118 2.74 -7.60 1.69
CA HIS A 118 4.06 -8.18 1.92
C HIS A 118 5.15 -7.30 1.28
N LEU A 119 6.37 -7.40 1.81
CA LEU A 119 7.53 -6.75 1.21
C LEU A 119 8.07 -7.56 0.03
N HIS A 120 8.99 -6.97 -0.75
CA HIS A 120 9.51 -7.59 -1.98
C HIS A 120 10.24 -8.92 -1.74
N TRP A 121 10.94 -9.05 -0.59
CA TRP A 121 11.81 -10.19 -0.32
C TRP A 121 11.06 -11.31 0.41
N PRO A 122 11.11 -12.55 -0.11
CA PRO A 122 10.37 -13.67 0.47
C PRO A 122 11.04 -14.30 1.71
N SER A 123 12.27 -13.92 2.03
CA SER A 123 13.09 -14.56 3.07
C SER A 123 13.84 -13.54 3.94
N GLY A 124 14.60 -14.05 4.92
CA GLY A 124 15.33 -13.20 5.87
C GLY A 124 14.40 -12.36 6.75
N PRO A 125 14.84 -11.16 7.16
CA PRO A 125 14.00 -10.27 7.98
C PRO A 125 12.63 -9.97 7.37
N ALA A 126 12.54 -9.80 6.06
CA ALA A 126 11.27 -9.57 5.36
C ALA A 126 10.33 -10.78 5.42
N GLY A 127 10.86 -12.01 5.29
CA GLY A 127 10.09 -13.24 5.45
C GLY A 127 9.56 -13.40 6.88
N ASN A 128 10.39 -13.09 7.89
CA ASN A 128 9.96 -13.08 9.29
C ASN A 128 8.86 -12.04 9.55
N LEU A 129 8.99 -10.86 8.97
CA LEU A 129 7.96 -9.82 9.09
C LEU A 129 6.65 -10.26 8.40
N ARG A 130 6.73 -10.95 7.26
CA ARG A 130 5.57 -11.47 6.54
C ARG A 130 4.67 -12.33 7.43
N GLU A 131 5.25 -13.34 8.12
CA GLU A 131 4.49 -14.23 9.01
C GLU A 131 3.76 -13.46 10.11
N ARG A 132 4.39 -12.40 10.64
CA ARG A 132 3.78 -11.55 11.66
C ARG A 132 2.66 -10.67 11.10
N VAL A 133 2.80 -10.16 9.88
CA VAL A 133 1.77 -9.39 9.18
C VAL A 133 0.57 -10.27 8.83
N GLU A 134 0.81 -11.52 8.41
CA GLU A 134 -0.26 -12.50 8.18
C GLU A 134 -1.05 -12.80 9.46
N ALA A 135 -0.36 -13.00 10.58
CA ALA A 135 -1.00 -13.19 11.88
C ALA A 135 -1.78 -11.94 12.33
N LEU A 136 -1.24 -10.74 12.08
CA LEU A 136 -1.93 -9.49 12.37
C LEU A 136 -3.20 -9.36 11.54
N ALA A 137 -3.12 -9.62 10.23
CA ALA A 137 -4.29 -9.56 9.34
C ALA A 137 -5.40 -10.51 9.82
N ALA A 138 -5.04 -11.76 10.10
CA ALA A 138 -5.99 -12.76 10.61
C ALA A 138 -6.63 -12.35 11.95
N GLY A 139 -5.88 -11.68 12.83
CA GLY A 139 -6.38 -11.19 14.11
C GLY A 139 -7.26 -9.95 14.02
N LEU A 140 -7.16 -9.19 12.92
CA LEU A 140 -7.95 -7.96 12.70
C LEU A 140 -9.12 -8.16 11.73
N ASP A 141 -9.14 -9.27 11.00
CA ASP A 141 -10.17 -9.54 9.99
C ASP A 141 -11.57 -9.63 10.61
N SER A 142 -12.54 -9.05 9.94
CA SER A 142 -13.96 -9.13 10.32
C SER A 142 -14.86 -8.94 9.09
N ASP A 143 -16.11 -9.39 9.19
CA ASP A 143 -17.09 -9.23 8.10
C ASP A 143 -17.37 -7.76 7.79
N LEU A 144 -17.36 -6.89 8.82
CA LEU A 144 -17.64 -5.47 8.67
C LEU A 144 -16.49 -4.72 8.00
N SER A 145 -15.26 -5.05 8.36
CA SER A 145 -14.05 -4.38 7.88
C SER A 145 -12.97 -5.44 7.61
N PRO A 146 -12.98 -6.03 6.41
CA PRO A 146 -12.05 -7.08 6.04
C PRO A 146 -10.60 -6.61 6.07
N VAL A 147 -9.71 -7.47 6.56
CA VAL A 147 -8.25 -7.27 6.49
C VAL A 147 -7.63 -8.46 5.78
N ARG A 148 -6.95 -8.21 4.69
CA ARG A 148 -6.30 -9.25 3.86
C ARG A 148 -4.83 -8.93 3.67
N THR A 149 -4.02 -9.96 3.55
CA THR A 149 -2.64 -9.80 3.09
C THR A 149 -2.57 -9.87 1.56
N VAL A 150 -1.68 -9.08 0.98
CA VAL A 150 -1.42 -9.11 -0.47
C VAL A 150 0.03 -9.47 -0.72
N SER A 151 0.25 -10.51 -1.52
CA SER A 151 1.56 -10.93 -1.99
C SER A 151 1.65 -10.77 -3.50
N TYR A 152 2.75 -10.20 -3.95
CA TYR A 152 3.16 -10.14 -5.37
C TYR A 152 4.51 -10.83 -5.57
N GLN A 153 4.96 -11.62 -4.59
CA GLN A 153 6.30 -12.24 -4.59
C GLN A 153 6.47 -13.34 -5.63
N ASP A 154 5.36 -13.98 -6.04
CA ASP A 154 5.41 -14.99 -7.10
C ASP A 154 5.77 -14.33 -8.43
N GLY A 155 6.86 -14.80 -9.03
CA GLY A 155 7.42 -14.21 -10.25
C GLY A 155 8.02 -12.80 -10.09
N PHE A 156 8.19 -12.29 -8.85
CA PHE A 156 8.83 -11.01 -8.60
C PHE A 156 10.33 -11.18 -8.36
N GLU A 157 11.13 -10.54 -9.20
CA GLU A 157 12.59 -10.63 -9.16
C GLU A 157 13.20 -9.46 -8.37
N THR A 158 13.88 -9.75 -7.26
CA THR A 158 14.46 -8.73 -6.36
C THR A 158 15.87 -8.29 -6.72
N LYS A 159 16.44 -8.82 -7.80
CA LYS A 159 17.76 -8.40 -8.29
C LYS A 159 17.68 -6.97 -8.84
N PRO A 160 18.70 -6.12 -8.57
CA PRO A 160 18.78 -4.80 -9.18
C PRO A 160 18.74 -4.86 -10.73
N GLY A 161 17.93 -3.98 -11.34
CA GLY A 161 17.74 -3.91 -12.78
C GLY A 161 16.70 -4.88 -13.36
N THR A 162 16.00 -5.64 -12.49
CA THR A 162 14.83 -6.47 -12.85
C THR A 162 13.53 -5.77 -12.43
N ASP A 163 12.73 -6.35 -11.54
CA ASP A 163 11.53 -5.69 -11.00
C ASP A 163 11.88 -4.57 -10.02
N LEU A 164 13.06 -4.63 -9.41
CA LEU A 164 13.62 -3.54 -8.62
C LEU A 164 14.72 -2.79 -9.40
N LEU A 165 14.69 -1.46 -9.34
CA LEU A 165 15.71 -0.60 -9.96
C LEU A 165 17.09 -0.79 -9.32
N ASP A 166 17.13 -0.75 -7.99
CA ASP A 166 18.34 -0.69 -7.16
C ASP A 166 18.38 -1.78 -6.07
N GLY A 167 17.48 -2.77 -6.17
CA GLY A 167 17.32 -3.82 -5.18
C GLY A 167 16.37 -3.47 -4.02
N ALA A 168 15.78 -2.27 -4.02
CA ALA A 168 14.81 -1.83 -3.03
C ALA A 168 13.58 -1.16 -3.63
N HIS A 169 13.73 -0.38 -4.68
CA HIS A 169 12.66 0.43 -5.25
C HIS A 169 12.10 -0.21 -6.52
N PRO A 170 10.79 -0.43 -6.62
CA PRO A 170 10.18 -1.00 -7.81
C PRO A 170 10.45 -0.17 -9.06
N GLY A 171 10.85 -0.83 -10.14
CA GLY A 171 10.89 -0.31 -11.49
C GLY A 171 9.52 -0.40 -12.18
N PRO A 172 9.45 -0.15 -13.50
CA PRO A 172 8.19 -0.28 -14.25
C PRO A 172 7.55 -1.65 -14.11
N SER A 173 8.30 -2.72 -14.35
CA SER A 173 7.84 -4.10 -14.27
C SER A 173 7.39 -4.48 -12.86
N GLY A 174 8.16 -4.14 -11.81
CA GLY A 174 7.79 -4.38 -10.43
C GLY A 174 6.54 -3.60 -10.02
N SER A 175 6.41 -2.34 -10.45
CA SER A 175 5.22 -1.52 -10.21
C SER A 175 3.97 -2.13 -10.84
N GLU A 176 4.08 -2.71 -12.04
CA GLU A 176 2.99 -3.40 -12.74
C GLU A 176 2.55 -4.66 -12.00
N LYS A 177 3.50 -5.50 -11.54
CA LYS A 177 3.21 -6.70 -10.76
C LYS A 177 2.54 -6.38 -9.43
N MET A 178 3.01 -5.35 -8.73
CA MET A 178 2.39 -4.87 -7.49
C MET A 178 0.95 -4.39 -7.74
N ALA A 179 0.75 -3.58 -8.78
CA ALA A 179 -0.57 -3.06 -9.13
C ALA A 179 -1.56 -4.17 -9.43
N ARG A 180 -1.14 -5.18 -10.20
CA ARG A 180 -1.97 -6.35 -10.52
C ARG A 180 -2.39 -7.10 -9.26
N ALA A 181 -1.47 -7.36 -8.35
CA ALA A 181 -1.78 -8.04 -7.09
C ALA A 181 -2.76 -7.23 -6.23
N TYR A 182 -2.62 -5.91 -6.17
CA TYR A 182 -3.56 -5.05 -5.45
C TYR A 182 -4.92 -5.02 -6.12
N PHE A 183 -4.97 -4.89 -7.45
CA PHE A 183 -6.21 -4.92 -8.21
C PHE A 183 -6.97 -6.24 -8.02
N GLU A 184 -6.29 -7.38 -8.14
CA GLU A 184 -6.89 -8.70 -7.89
C GLU A 184 -7.40 -8.84 -6.45
N ALA A 185 -6.62 -8.36 -5.47
CA ALA A 185 -6.99 -8.44 -4.08
C ALA A 185 -8.21 -7.57 -3.72
N MET A 186 -8.43 -6.45 -4.41
CA MET A 186 -9.55 -5.55 -4.10
C MET A 186 -10.84 -5.89 -4.87
N GLN A 187 -10.78 -6.70 -5.92
CA GLN A 187 -11.95 -7.03 -6.77
C GLN A 187 -13.23 -7.39 -6.00
N PRO A 188 -13.20 -8.18 -4.89
CA PRO A 188 -14.42 -8.53 -4.16
C PRO A 188 -15.18 -7.34 -3.56
N TRP A 189 -14.53 -6.18 -3.46
CA TRP A 189 -15.08 -4.97 -2.85
C TRP A 189 -15.20 -3.79 -3.83
N LEU A 190 -14.88 -4.01 -5.11
CA LEU A 190 -15.14 -3.00 -6.13
C LEU A 190 -16.64 -2.99 -6.46
N PRO A 191 -17.24 -1.82 -6.77
CA PRO A 191 -18.64 -1.75 -7.18
C PRO A 191 -18.88 -2.60 -8.43
N GLU A 192 -19.97 -3.35 -8.44
CA GLU A 192 -20.46 -4.02 -9.63
C GLU A 192 -20.94 -2.97 -10.66
N GLU A 193 -20.76 -3.25 -11.97
CA GLU A 193 -21.27 -2.40 -13.05
C GLU A 193 -22.80 -2.24 -13.03
#